data_4e35b349dada9db1059e9ab7f78f1e40
#
_entry.id   4e35b349dada9db1059e9ab7f78f1e40
#
_cell.length_a   1.000
_cell.length_b   1.000
_cell.length_c   1.000
_cell.angle_alpha   90.00
_cell.angle_beta   90.00
_cell.angle_gamma   90.00
#
_symmetry.space_group_name_H-M   'P 1'
#
loop_
_entity.id
_entity.type
_entity.pdbx_description
1 polymer ?
#
loop_
_entity_poly.entity_id
_entity_poly.type
_entity_poly.pdbx_seq_one_letter_code
_entity_poly.pdbx_strand_id
1 'polypeptide(L)'
;LYRSDLAKRAPLIAKALKKLEDKISKSKMIAMNRRANLEMVPEDQIAADFLSESLSLDIDFIKETSIKRLLRHTGEHLFLVAISLSLAIIISIPLGILAAKMPKFGQPILGVVGIIQTIPSLALLVFMIPLLGIGGPPAIMALFLYSLLPIVRNTYTGLHDIRPDIRESAEALGLPEMARLR
;
A
#
# COMPACT_ATOMS: atom_id res chain seq x y z
N LEU A 1 4.11 -23.33 8.21
CA LEU A 1 4.74 -22.58 9.33
C LEU A 1 3.73 -21.56 9.85
N TYR A 2 3.51 -21.56 11.17
CA TYR A 2 2.69 -20.55 11.85
C TYR A 2 3.45 -20.01 13.07
N ARG A 3 3.03 -18.84 13.56
CA ARG A 3 3.69 -18.21 14.71
C ARG A 3 3.60 -19.13 15.95
N SER A 4 4.69 -19.24 16.71
CA SER A 4 4.79 -20.09 17.89
C SER A 4 3.77 -19.75 18.99
N ASP A 5 3.30 -18.50 19.04
CA ASP A 5 2.31 -18.04 20.00
C ASP A 5 0.85 -18.39 19.60
N LEU A 6 0.60 -18.85 18.36
CA LEU A 6 -0.75 -19.16 17.87
C LEU A 6 -1.44 -20.21 18.73
N ALA A 7 -0.70 -21.23 19.17
CA ALA A 7 -1.23 -22.27 20.03
C ALA A 7 -1.75 -21.74 21.38
N LYS A 8 -1.19 -20.63 21.87
CA LYS A 8 -1.62 -19.96 23.12
C LYS A 8 -2.78 -19.00 22.88
N ARG A 9 -2.75 -18.24 21.77
CA ARG A 9 -3.74 -17.21 21.46
C ARG A 9 -5.03 -17.75 20.85
N ALA A 10 -4.92 -18.81 20.06
CA ALA A 10 -6.05 -19.42 19.34
C ALA A 10 -5.86 -20.95 19.24
N PRO A 11 -6.03 -21.69 20.37
CA PRO A 11 -5.77 -23.13 20.42
C PRO A 11 -6.65 -23.95 19.47
N LEU A 12 -7.88 -23.52 19.21
CA LEU A 12 -8.79 -24.19 18.27
C LEU A 12 -8.28 -24.06 16.81
N ILE A 13 -7.76 -22.91 16.43
CA ILE A 13 -7.16 -22.70 15.11
C ILE A 13 -5.90 -23.55 14.95
N ALA A 14 -5.03 -23.55 15.95
CA ALA A 14 -3.82 -24.36 15.93
C ALA A 14 -4.15 -25.87 15.83
N LYS A 15 -5.19 -26.34 16.52
CA LYS A 15 -5.68 -27.72 16.42
C LYS A 15 -6.25 -28.04 15.04
N ALA A 16 -6.99 -27.10 14.44
CA ALA A 16 -7.51 -27.25 13.07
C ALA A 16 -6.38 -27.34 12.03
N LEU A 17 -5.36 -26.46 12.14
CA LEU A 17 -4.18 -26.48 11.26
C LEU A 17 -3.38 -27.77 11.36
N LYS A 18 -3.27 -28.36 12.56
CA LYS A 18 -2.59 -29.65 12.74
C LYS A 18 -3.28 -30.80 12.01
N LYS A 19 -4.61 -30.72 11.74
CA LYS A 19 -5.30 -31.74 10.94
C LYS A 19 -4.85 -31.77 9.49
N LEU A 20 -4.19 -30.71 9.00
CA LEU A 20 -3.64 -30.61 7.64
C LEU A 20 -2.22 -31.16 7.54
N GLU A 21 -1.59 -31.49 8.68
CA GLU A 21 -0.25 -32.07 8.70
C GLU A 21 -0.23 -33.37 7.91
N ASP A 22 0.75 -33.50 7.03
CA ASP A 22 0.95 -34.64 6.12
C ASP A 22 -0.21 -34.93 5.12
N LYS A 23 -1.23 -34.09 5.06
CA LYS A 23 -2.35 -34.27 4.10
C LYS A 23 -2.02 -33.78 2.69
N ILE A 24 -1.02 -32.89 2.55
CA ILE A 24 -0.63 -32.30 1.28
C ILE A 24 0.63 -33.00 0.76
N SER A 25 0.45 -34.01 -0.09
CA SER A 25 1.57 -34.64 -0.79
C SER A 25 2.11 -33.73 -1.89
N LYS A 26 3.35 -33.99 -2.35
CA LYS A 26 3.97 -33.25 -3.44
C LYS A 26 3.11 -33.30 -4.72
N SER A 27 2.53 -34.46 -5.03
CA SER A 27 1.66 -34.65 -6.20
C SER A 27 0.35 -33.83 -6.09
N LYS A 28 -0.26 -33.81 -4.91
CA LYS A 28 -1.47 -32.97 -4.65
C LYS A 28 -1.14 -31.48 -4.80
N MET A 29 -0.02 -31.03 -4.27
CA MET A 29 0.40 -29.62 -4.41
C MET A 29 0.64 -29.25 -5.88
N ILE A 30 1.29 -30.11 -6.66
CA ILE A 30 1.49 -29.89 -8.10
C ILE A 30 0.13 -29.82 -8.82
N ALA A 31 -0.80 -30.71 -8.51
CA ALA A 31 -2.13 -30.70 -9.11
C ALA A 31 -2.92 -29.42 -8.77
N MET A 32 -2.88 -28.97 -7.51
CA MET A 32 -3.53 -27.73 -7.09
C MET A 32 -2.90 -26.50 -7.79
N ASN A 33 -1.57 -26.43 -7.87
CA ASN A 33 -0.88 -25.35 -8.57
C ASN A 33 -1.18 -25.35 -10.09
N ARG A 34 -1.32 -26.53 -10.71
CA ARG A 34 -1.76 -26.64 -12.09
C ARG A 34 -3.15 -26.05 -12.30
N ARG A 35 -4.09 -26.39 -11.42
CA ARG A 35 -5.47 -25.83 -11.47
C ARG A 35 -5.45 -24.32 -11.34
N ALA A 36 -4.63 -23.76 -10.43
CA ALA A 36 -4.52 -22.32 -10.23
C ALA A 36 -3.90 -21.62 -11.45
N ASN A 37 -2.76 -22.13 -11.94
CA ASN A 37 -1.93 -21.41 -12.93
C ASN A 37 -2.32 -21.69 -14.39
N LEU A 38 -2.76 -22.92 -14.72
CA LEU A 38 -3.11 -23.31 -16.08
C LEU A 38 -4.62 -23.29 -16.33
N GLU A 39 -5.41 -23.72 -15.35
CA GLU A 39 -6.86 -23.81 -15.49
C GLU A 39 -7.57 -22.56 -14.94
N MET A 40 -6.79 -21.61 -14.36
CA MET A 40 -7.29 -20.34 -13.80
C MET A 40 -8.44 -20.53 -12.78
N VAL A 41 -8.43 -21.66 -12.07
CA VAL A 41 -9.37 -21.89 -10.98
C VAL A 41 -8.98 -21.04 -9.78
N PRO A 42 -9.89 -20.30 -9.15
CA PRO A 42 -9.60 -19.50 -7.97
C PRO A 42 -9.02 -20.34 -6.83
N GLU A 43 -8.02 -19.80 -6.13
CA GLU A 43 -7.29 -20.49 -5.06
C GLU A 43 -8.22 -20.85 -3.88
N ASP A 44 -9.19 -20.02 -3.59
CA ASP A 44 -10.24 -20.25 -2.57
C ASP A 44 -11.13 -21.45 -2.92
N GLN A 45 -11.46 -21.63 -4.20
CA GLN A 45 -12.18 -22.82 -4.67
C GLN A 45 -11.31 -24.07 -4.56
N ILE A 46 -10.03 -23.99 -4.97
CA ILE A 46 -9.09 -25.11 -4.86
C ILE A 46 -8.91 -25.52 -3.38
N ALA A 47 -8.82 -24.52 -2.50
CA ALA A 47 -8.71 -24.77 -1.05
C ALA A 47 -9.99 -25.42 -0.49
N ALA A 48 -11.17 -24.96 -0.89
CA ALA A 48 -12.45 -25.56 -0.48
C ALA A 48 -12.57 -27.01 -0.94
N ASP A 49 -12.25 -27.28 -2.22
CA ASP A 49 -12.25 -28.64 -2.78
C ASP A 49 -11.30 -29.57 -2.02
N PHE A 50 -10.09 -29.07 -1.73
CA PHE A 50 -9.09 -29.84 -0.97
C PHE A 50 -9.53 -30.13 0.46
N LEU A 51 -10.11 -29.14 1.15
CA LEU A 51 -10.58 -29.32 2.53
C LEU A 51 -11.79 -30.26 2.60
N SER A 52 -12.70 -30.18 1.62
CA SER A 52 -13.84 -31.08 1.50
C SER A 52 -13.37 -32.52 1.29
N GLU A 53 -12.40 -32.74 0.38
CA GLU A 53 -11.85 -34.07 0.10
C GLU A 53 -11.03 -34.63 1.29
N SER A 54 -10.15 -33.78 1.88
CA SER A 54 -9.16 -34.29 2.82
C SER A 54 -9.67 -34.39 4.27
N LEU A 55 -10.65 -33.59 4.64
CA LEU A 55 -11.22 -33.50 5.99
C LEU A 55 -12.71 -33.87 6.06
N SER A 56 -13.31 -34.25 4.92
CA SER A 56 -14.76 -34.57 4.80
C SER A 56 -15.63 -33.44 5.38
N LEU A 57 -15.24 -32.20 5.14
CA LEU A 57 -15.99 -31.03 5.54
C LEU A 57 -16.98 -30.67 4.44
N ASP A 58 -18.23 -30.49 4.82
CA ASP A 58 -19.22 -29.89 3.93
C ASP A 58 -18.98 -28.36 3.91
N ILE A 59 -18.24 -27.91 2.88
CA ILE A 59 -17.91 -26.49 2.70
C ILE A 59 -18.84 -25.96 1.62
N ASP A 60 -19.81 -25.19 2.03
CA ASP A 60 -20.67 -24.42 1.12
C ASP A 60 -19.83 -23.27 0.51
N PHE A 61 -19.12 -23.59 -0.58
CA PHE A 61 -18.28 -22.65 -1.29
C PHE A 61 -19.12 -21.77 -2.22
N ILE A 62 -19.42 -20.56 -1.75
CA ILE A 62 -20.09 -19.56 -2.58
C ILE A 62 -19.09 -18.99 -3.58
N LYS A 63 -19.15 -19.44 -4.83
CA LYS A 63 -18.28 -18.93 -5.90
C LYS A 63 -18.52 -17.43 -6.10
N GLU A 64 -17.58 -16.62 -5.68
CA GLU A 64 -17.64 -15.17 -5.93
C GLU A 64 -17.49 -14.91 -7.43
N THR A 65 -18.43 -14.18 -8.01
CA THR A 65 -18.35 -13.80 -9.43
C THR A 65 -17.10 -12.95 -9.67
N SER A 66 -16.41 -13.17 -10.79
CA SER A 66 -15.17 -12.44 -11.14
C SER A 66 -15.35 -10.91 -11.09
N ILE A 67 -16.54 -10.42 -11.48
CA ILE A 67 -16.86 -8.99 -11.40
C ILE A 67 -16.92 -8.52 -9.94
N LYS A 68 -17.58 -9.30 -9.06
CA LYS A 68 -17.70 -8.94 -7.63
C LYS A 68 -16.33 -8.91 -6.96
N ARG A 69 -15.47 -9.87 -7.27
CA ARG A 69 -14.07 -9.91 -6.81
C ARG A 69 -13.28 -8.71 -7.31
N LEU A 70 -13.40 -8.38 -8.61
CA LEU A 70 -12.74 -7.21 -9.19
C LEU A 70 -13.17 -5.92 -8.49
N LEU A 71 -14.48 -5.72 -8.32
CA LEU A 71 -15.01 -4.53 -7.64
C LEU A 71 -14.53 -4.43 -6.20
N ARG A 72 -14.50 -5.55 -5.47
CA ARG A 72 -13.99 -5.59 -4.09
C ARG A 72 -12.52 -5.19 -4.03
N HIS A 73 -11.65 -5.83 -4.82
CA HIS A 73 -10.22 -5.49 -4.83
C HIS A 73 -9.95 -4.06 -5.31
N THR A 74 -10.72 -3.58 -6.30
CA THR A 74 -10.63 -2.18 -6.74
C THR A 74 -11.03 -1.24 -5.60
N GLY A 75 -12.11 -1.53 -4.89
CA GLY A 75 -12.54 -0.73 -3.73
C GLY A 75 -11.51 -0.72 -2.61
N GLU A 76 -10.95 -1.88 -2.26
CA GLU A 76 -9.86 -2.00 -1.28
C GLU A 76 -8.63 -1.19 -1.70
N HIS A 77 -8.25 -1.29 -2.98
CA HIS A 77 -7.10 -0.53 -3.51
C HIS A 77 -7.34 0.97 -3.49
N LEU A 78 -8.51 1.43 -3.94
CA LEU A 78 -8.88 2.84 -3.91
C LEU A 78 -8.92 3.40 -2.49
N PHE A 79 -9.37 2.62 -1.53
CA PHE A 79 -9.35 2.99 -0.12
C PHE A 79 -7.92 3.21 0.40
N LEU A 80 -6.99 2.28 0.10
CA LEU A 80 -5.58 2.43 0.47
C LEU A 80 -4.96 3.67 -0.17
N VAL A 81 -5.23 3.90 -1.47
CA VAL A 81 -4.75 5.07 -2.20
C VAL A 81 -5.33 6.36 -1.62
N ALA A 82 -6.63 6.41 -1.34
CA ALA A 82 -7.28 7.60 -0.81
C ALA A 82 -6.68 8.02 0.54
N ILE A 83 -6.46 7.07 1.46
CA ILE A 83 -5.86 7.37 2.77
C ILE A 83 -4.41 7.82 2.61
N SER A 84 -3.58 7.06 1.88
CA SER A 84 -2.17 7.38 1.73
C SER A 84 -1.94 8.70 1.00
N LEU A 85 -2.73 8.98 -0.06
CA LEU A 85 -2.64 10.23 -0.81
C LEU A 85 -3.10 11.42 0.03
N SER A 86 -4.19 11.28 0.79
CA SER A 86 -4.65 12.34 1.70
C SER A 86 -3.59 12.72 2.73
N LEU A 87 -2.97 11.72 3.37
CA LEU A 87 -1.86 11.94 4.30
C LEU A 87 -0.66 12.60 3.60
N ALA A 88 -0.34 12.14 2.39
CA ALA A 88 0.76 12.70 1.61
C ALA A 88 0.50 14.17 1.24
N ILE A 89 -0.70 14.52 0.81
CA ILE A 89 -1.08 15.91 0.49
C ILE A 89 -0.95 16.81 1.72
N ILE A 90 -1.51 16.38 2.86
CA ILE A 90 -1.52 17.15 4.11
C ILE A 90 -0.09 17.44 4.59
N ILE A 91 0.85 16.52 4.38
CA ILE A 91 2.24 16.69 4.83
C ILE A 91 3.11 17.33 3.74
N SER A 92 2.98 16.88 2.49
CA SER A 92 3.89 17.28 1.41
C SER A 92 3.67 18.71 0.92
N ILE A 93 2.40 19.19 0.88
CA ILE A 93 2.14 20.58 0.45
C ILE A 93 2.77 21.58 1.42
N PRO A 94 2.57 21.50 2.75
CA PRO A 94 3.27 22.38 3.68
C PRO A 94 4.79 22.27 3.59
N LEU A 95 5.35 21.07 3.43
CA LEU A 95 6.78 20.87 3.27
C LEU A 95 7.31 21.51 1.98
N GLY A 96 6.58 21.39 0.87
CA GLY A 96 6.93 22.01 -0.40
C GLY A 96 6.89 23.54 -0.33
N ILE A 97 5.87 24.11 0.34
CA ILE A 97 5.77 25.55 0.60
C ILE A 97 6.94 26.03 1.47
N LEU A 98 7.22 25.29 2.56
CA LEU A 98 8.35 25.59 3.45
C LEU A 98 9.68 25.57 2.69
N ALA A 99 9.90 24.54 1.86
CA ALA A 99 11.09 24.43 1.03
C ALA A 99 11.25 25.59 0.05
N ALA A 100 10.14 26.07 -0.54
CA ALA A 100 10.15 27.18 -1.48
C ALA A 100 10.37 28.54 -0.80
N LYS A 101 9.77 28.76 0.38
CA LYS A 101 9.88 30.03 1.11
C LYS A 101 11.18 30.18 1.90
N MET A 102 11.77 29.08 2.35
CA MET A 102 12.95 29.09 3.21
C MET A 102 14.12 28.35 2.53
N PRO A 103 15.02 29.03 1.80
CA PRO A 103 16.12 28.42 1.03
C PRO A 103 17.00 27.47 1.85
N LYS A 104 17.16 27.75 3.16
CA LYS A 104 17.93 26.89 4.07
C LYS A 104 17.34 25.48 4.23
N PHE A 105 16.04 25.33 4.08
CA PHE A 105 15.34 24.05 4.21
C PHE A 105 15.03 23.39 2.87
N GLY A 106 15.08 24.11 1.75
CA GLY A 106 14.74 23.60 0.44
C GLY A 106 15.52 22.34 0.06
N GLN A 107 16.85 22.45 0.02
CA GLN A 107 17.72 21.32 -0.34
C GLN A 107 17.64 20.16 0.65
N PRO A 108 17.70 20.37 2.00
CA PRO A 108 17.53 19.28 2.95
C PRO A 108 16.17 18.54 2.81
N ILE A 109 15.07 19.26 2.67
CA ILE A 109 13.73 18.63 2.50
C ILE A 109 13.70 17.78 1.24
N LEU A 110 14.08 18.35 0.08
CA LEU A 110 14.12 17.64 -1.20
C LEU A 110 15.10 16.46 -1.16
N GLY A 111 16.23 16.60 -0.47
CA GLY A 111 17.19 15.52 -0.28
C GLY A 111 16.62 14.35 0.51
N VAL A 112 16.00 14.62 1.65
CA VAL A 112 15.40 13.56 2.50
C VAL A 112 14.30 12.80 1.75
N VAL A 113 13.33 13.52 1.14
CA VAL A 113 12.25 12.85 0.39
C VAL A 113 12.80 12.14 -0.86
N GLY A 114 13.89 12.66 -1.46
CA GLY A 114 14.59 12.03 -2.58
C GLY A 114 15.23 10.70 -2.17
N ILE A 115 15.89 10.64 -1.02
CA ILE A 115 16.51 9.42 -0.49
C ILE A 115 15.44 8.33 -0.29
N ILE A 116 14.29 8.67 0.28
CA ILE A 116 13.19 7.72 0.49
C ILE A 116 12.79 7.05 -0.84
N GLN A 117 12.72 7.81 -1.92
CA GLN A 117 12.32 7.30 -3.23
C GLN A 117 13.39 6.44 -3.92
N THR A 118 14.64 6.47 -3.45
CA THR A 118 15.67 5.56 -3.98
C THR A 118 15.48 4.11 -3.51
N ILE A 119 14.74 3.90 -2.42
CA ILE A 119 14.43 2.57 -1.91
C ILE A 119 13.42 1.89 -2.84
N PRO A 120 13.65 0.69 -3.38
CA PRO A 120 12.67 -0.03 -4.18
C PRO A 120 11.34 -0.19 -3.43
N SER A 121 10.20 0.05 -4.11
CA SER A 121 8.87 0.05 -3.46
C SER A 121 8.54 -1.26 -2.74
N LEU A 122 8.89 -2.40 -3.34
CA LEU A 122 8.70 -3.70 -2.69
C LEU A 122 9.59 -3.87 -1.46
N ALA A 123 10.83 -3.36 -1.49
CA ALA A 123 11.70 -3.39 -0.33
C ALA A 123 11.13 -2.53 0.79
N LEU A 124 10.67 -1.32 0.48
CA LEU A 124 10.04 -0.44 1.46
C LEU A 124 8.81 -1.09 2.10
N LEU A 125 7.96 -1.73 1.30
CA LEU A 125 6.80 -2.48 1.80
C LEU A 125 7.23 -3.57 2.79
N VAL A 126 8.24 -4.37 2.42
CA VAL A 126 8.77 -5.46 3.28
C VAL A 126 9.35 -4.91 4.58
N PHE A 127 10.06 -3.77 4.52
CA PHE A 127 10.58 -3.11 5.73
C PHE A 127 9.49 -2.59 6.67
N MET A 128 8.33 -2.25 6.15
CA MET A 128 7.21 -1.79 6.99
C MET A 128 6.49 -2.95 7.71
N ILE A 129 6.58 -4.19 7.22
CA ILE A 129 5.90 -5.35 7.84
C ILE A 129 6.34 -5.60 9.29
N PRO A 130 7.64 -5.62 9.65
CA PRO A 130 8.05 -5.79 11.05
C PRO A 130 7.56 -4.68 11.99
N LEU A 131 7.35 -3.48 11.47
CA LEU A 131 6.94 -2.30 12.25
C LEU A 131 5.42 -2.21 12.40
N LEU A 132 4.68 -2.51 11.33
CA LEU A 132 3.24 -2.24 11.22
C LEU A 132 2.38 -3.51 11.10
N GLY A 133 3.02 -4.69 11.04
CA GLY A 133 2.33 -5.96 10.82
C GLY A 133 2.07 -6.24 9.34
N ILE A 134 1.24 -7.24 9.06
CA ILE A 134 0.83 -7.65 7.72
C ILE A 134 -0.53 -7.03 7.41
N GLY A 135 -0.74 -6.55 6.16
CA GLY A 135 -2.03 -6.05 5.70
C GLY A 135 -2.00 -4.60 5.20
N GLY A 136 -3.07 -3.85 5.46
CA GLY A 136 -3.26 -2.47 4.99
C GLY A 136 -2.24 -1.45 5.51
N PRO A 137 -1.90 -1.43 6.82
CA PRO A 137 -1.01 -0.40 7.38
C PRO A 137 0.34 -0.27 6.70
N PRO A 138 1.14 -1.34 6.46
CA PRO A 138 2.39 -1.23 5.72
C PRO A 138 2.21 -0.74 4.29
N ALA A 139 1.12 -1.13 3.61
CA ALA A 139 0.83 -0.66 2.27
C ALA A 139 0.52 0.84 2.24
N ILE A 140 -0.31 1.34 3.17
CA ILE A 140 -0.61 2.77 3.31
C ILE A 140 0.67 3.57 3.57
N MET A 141 1.54 3.09 4.47
CA MET A 141 2.79 3.79 4.79
C MET A 141 3.75 3.81 3.60
N ALA A 142 3.89 2.70 2.88
CA ALA A 142 4.73 2.65 1.68
C ALA A 142 4.21 3.59 0.59
N LEU A 143 2.92 3.56 0.29
CA LEU A 143 2.28 4.46 -0.68
C LEU A 143 2.42 5.93 -0.27
N PHE A 144 2.22 6.24 1.01
CA PHE A 144 2.42 7.58 1.57
C PHE A 144 3.84 8.07 1.34
N LEU A 145 4.86 7.30 1.74
CA LEU A 145 6.27 7.69 1.60
C LEU A 145 6.66 7.90 0.13
N TYR A 146 6.17 7.05 -0.78
CA TYR A 146 6.43 7.22 -2.21
C TYR A 146 5.76 8.44 -2.83
N SER A 147 4.63 8.87 -2.26
CA SER A 147 3.92 10.06 -2.72
C SER A 147 4.55 11.38 -2.24
N LEU A 148 5.43 11.34 -1.24
CA LEU A 148 6.05 12.56 -0.68
C LEU A 148 6.86 13.33 -1.72
N LEU A 149 7.83 12.67 -2.39
CA LEU A 149 8.74 13.39 -3.30
C LEU A 149 8.02 14.09 -4.45
N PRO A 150 7.15 13.42 -5.24
CA PRO A 150 6.48 14.09 -6.35
C PRO A 150 5.64 15.29 -5.90
N ILE A 151 4.94 15.18 -4.76
CA ILE A 151 4.10 16.28 -4.26
C ILE A 151 4.96 17.41 -3.71
N VAL A 152 5.95 17.11 -2.86
CA VAL A 152 6.87 18.13 -2.31
C VAL A 152 7.60 18.85 -3.43
N ARG A 153 8.18 18.10 -4.38
CA ARG A 153 8.96 18.65 -5.48
C ARG A 153 8.11 19.51 -6.41
N ASN A 154 6.93 19.05 -6.81
CA ASN A 154 6.04 19.83 -7.66
C ASN A 154 5.53 21.09 -6.96
N THR A 155 5.23 21.02 -5.67
CA THR A 155 4.86 22.19 -4.87
C THR A 155 6.02 23.19 -4.78
N TYR A 156 7.24 22.69 -4.50
CA TYR A 156 8.44 23.51 -4.46
C TYR A 156 8.69 24.20 -5.80
N THR A 157 8.75 23.44 -6.90
CA THR A 157 9.03 23.96 -8.24
C THR A 157 7.95 24.95 -8.68
N GLY A 158 6.66 24.62 -8.46
CA GLY A 158 5.57 25.51 -8.82
C GLY A 158 5.61 26.88 -8.14
N LEU A 159 6.18 26.94 -6.93
CA LEU A 159 6.34 28.20 -6.18
C LEU A 159 7.69 28.89 -6.45
N HIS A 160 8.74 28.12 -6.66
CA HIS A 160 10.11 28.62 -6.82
C HIS A 160 10.34 29.17 -8.23
N ASP A 161 9.81 28.53 -9.25
CA ASP A 161 10.04 28.85 -10.65
C ASP A 161 9.02 29.86 -11.21
N ILE A 162 8.25 30.55 -10.33
CA ILE A 162 7.39 31.66 -10.75
C ILE A 162 8.28 32.76 -11.36
N ARG A 163 7.94 33.17 -12.57
CA ARG A 163 8.65 34.25 -13.28
C ARG A 163 8.69 35.53 -12.45
N PRO A 164 9.85 36.20 -12.39
CA PRO A 164 10.02 37.43 -11.59
C PRO A 164 9.00 38.52 -11.94
N ASP A 165 8.71 38.70 -13.22
CA ASP A 165 7.74 39.70 -13.69
C ASP A 165 6.31 39.46 -13.18
N ILE A 166 5.89 38.20 -13.07
CA ILE A 166 4.58 37.82 -12.49
C ILE A 166 4.57 38.13 -11.00
N ARG A 167 5.65 37.80 -10.31
CA ARG A 167 5.80 38.03 -8.86
C ARG A 167 5.80 39.53 -8.55
N GLU A 168 6.55 40.34 -9.30
CA GLU A 168 6.58 41.79 -9.16
C GLU A 168 5.22 42.42 -9.44
N SER A 169 4.51 41.94 -10.47
CA SER A 169 3.15 42.39 -10.77
C SER A 169 2.18 42.10 -9.63
N ALA A 170 2.25 40.92 -9.02
CA ALA A 170 1.42 40.54 -7.87
C ALA A 170 1.74 41.40 -6.64
N GLU A 171 3.01 41.75 -6.45
CA GLU A 171 3.45 42.65 -5.37
C GLU A 171 2.98 44.10 -5.60
N ALA A 172 3.10 44.60 -6.82
CA ALA A 172 2.62 45.94 -7.19
C ALA A 172 1.09 46.10 -7.04
N LEU A 173 0.34 45.01 -7.24
CA LEU A 173 -1.12 44.95 -7.00
C LEU A 173 -1.48 44.82 -5.52
N GLY A 174 -0.51 44.74 -4.61
CA GLY A 174 -0.75 44.64 -3.17
C GLY A 174 -1.34 43.30 -2.73
N LEU A 175 -1.19 42.23 -3.52
CA LEU A 175 -1.73 40.91 -3.15
C LEU A 175 -1.06 40.37 -1.89
N PRO A 176 -1.83 39.98 -0.87
CA PRO A 176 -1.27 39.37 0.35
C PRO A 176 -0.60 38.02 0.03
N GLU A 177 0.38 37.63 0.86
CA GLU A 177 1.16 36.40 0.62
C GLU A 177 0.32 35.14 0.37
N MET A 178 -0.80 34.98 1.11
CA MET A 178 -1.71 33.86 0.91
C MET A 178 -2.45 33.88 -0.44
N ALA A 179 -2.73 35.03 -0.98
CA ALA A 179 -3.35 35.17 -2.29
C ALA A 179 -2.36 34.86 -3.43
N ARG A 180 -1.05 35.07 -3.20
CA ARG A 180 0.01 34.72 -4.15
C ARG A 180 0.28 33.21 -4.22
N LEU A 181 -0.27 32.42 -3.30
CA LEU A 181 -0.19 30.95 -3.29
C LEU A 181 -1.33 30.27 -4.03
N ARG A 182 -2.32 31.04 -4.51
CA ARG A 182 -3.48 30.59 -5.29
C ARG A 182 -3.32 30.86 -6.77
#